data_d181491f51acde4be686b9bd4c060f62
#
_entry.id   d181491f51acde4be686b9bd4c060f62
#
_cell.length_a   1.000
_cell.length_b   1.000
_cell.length_c   1.000
_cell.angle_alpha   90.00
_cell.angle_beta   90.00
_cell.angle_gamma   90.00
#
_symmetry.space_group_name_H-M   'P 1'
#
loop_
_entity.id
_entity.type
_entity.pdbx_description
1 polymer ?
#
loop_
_entity_poly.entity_id
_entity_poly.type
_entity_poly.pdbx_seq_one_letter_code
_entity_poly.pdbx_strand_id
1 'polypeptide(L)'
;MKHNPRIYAALLCVSMALAGHAEDKLSEFNPVDHAVISQTIAPDARAAGMGDVGVATDPDVNSQYWNPAKYPFCICRAGVSLNYTPWLRQLVNDIDLAYVAGYYRIGDYSAVSGSLRYFSLGEVMTSTEENAMSVKPYEMSIDVAYSLMLSDYFSIAAAIRWIYSDLRYDYTEDSSPASAFAADLALYYNNYFTMGSRECQIGLGMNISNVGSKITYYGDNRSQFLPANLRIGASLMVPIDEYNRFSISADANKLLVPPTTGTASLRNTTM
;
A
#
# COMPACT_ATOMS: atom_id res chain seq x y z
N MET A 1 6.76 36.54 22.51
CA MET A 1 5.97 35.33 22.15
C MET A 1 5.71 34.57 23.42
N LYS A 2 4.46 34.50 23.89
CA LYS A 2 4.12 33.72 25.08
C LYS A 2 4.05 32.25 24.67
N HIS A 3 5.04 31.46 25.06
CA HIS A 3 5.01 30.01 24.92
C HIS A 3 3.83 29.44 25.74
N ASN A 4 2.93 28.76 25.06
CA ASN A 4 1.77 28.16 25.72
C ASN A 4 2.18 26.75 26.22
N PRO A 5 2.51 26.58 27.52
CA PRO A 5 3.05 25.34 28.05
C PRO A 5 2.08 24.14 27.91
N ARG A 6 0.79 24.43 27.67
CA ARG A 6 -0.25 23.40 27.50
C ARG A 6 -0.09 22.61 26.20
N ILE A 7 0.49 23.21 25.14
CA ILE A 7 0.71 22.52 23.84
C ILE A 7 1.87 21.52 23.98
N TYR A 8 2.94 21.90 24.69
CA TYR A 8 4.07 21.00 24.94
C TYR A 8 3.70 19.85 25.89
N ALA A 9 2.86 20.12 26.89
CA ALA A 9 2.33 19.08 27.78
C ALA A 9 1.44 18.09 27.02
N ALA A 10 0.60 18.55 26.10
CA ALA A 10 -0.24 17.68 25.27
C ALA A 10 0.59 16.81 24.31
N LEU A 11 1.62 17.37 23.67
CA LEU A 11 2.56 16.62 22.81
C LEU A 11 3.37 15.58 23.61
N LEU A 12 3.80 15.93 24.83
CA LEU A 12 4.52 15.03 25.72
C LEU A 12 3.59 13.89 26.22
N CYS A 13 2.33 14.19 26.54
CA CYS A 13 1.35 13.17 26.93
C CYS A 13 1.02 12.21 25.79
N VAL A 14 0.93 12.68 24.54
CA VAL A 14 0.72 11.81 23.38
C VAL A 14 1.93 10.91 23.14
N SER A 15 3.16 11.41 23.29
CA SER A 15 4.37 10.58 23.16
C SER A 15 4.52 9.55 24.29
N MET A 16 4.11 9.88 25.52
CA MET A 16 4.11 8.92 26.63
C MET A 16 2.99 7.87 26.54
N ALA A 17 1.83 8.22 25.99
CA ALA A 17 0.74 7.26 25.77
C ALA A 17 1.09 6.22 24.69
N LEU A 18 1.92 6.57 23.71
CA LEU A 18 2.43 5.64 22.69
C LEU A 18 3.53 4.71 23.24
N ALA A 19 4.26 5.10 24.29
CA ALA A 19 5.33 4.31 24.87
C ALA A 19 4.85 3.31 25.95
N GLY A 20 3.62 3.42 26.44
CA GLY A 20 3.16 2.77 27.66
C GLY A 20 2.51 1.40 27.52
N HIS A 21 2.50 0.72 26.36
CA HIS A 21 1.86 -0.58 26.18
C HIS A 21 2.71 -1.60 25.42
N ALA A 22 4.03 -1.58 25.61
CA ALA A 22 4.85 -2.74 25.33
C ALA A 22 4.79 -3.68 26.58
N GLU A 23 3.66 -4.29 26.83
CA GLU A 23 3.64 -5.51 27.62
C GLU A 23 4.41 -6.56 26.83
N ASP A 24 5.51 -7.06 27.40
CA ASP A 24 6.22 -8.27 26.98
C ASP A 24 5.30 -9.51 27.09
N LYS A 25 4.28 -9.57 26.25
CA LYS A 25 3.82 -10.83 25.74
C LYS A 25 4.83 -11.20 24.65
N LEU A 26 5.77 -12.09 24.97
CA LEU A 26 6.30 -13.06 24.03
C LEU A 26 5.07 -13.80 23.49
N SER A 27 4.26 -13.09 22.69
CA SER A 27 3.19 -13.67 21.92
C SER A 27 3.86 -14.69 21.02
N GLU A 28 3.39 -15.92 21.06
CA GLU A 28 3.71 -16.95 20.10
C GLU A 28 3.90 -16.27 18.75
N PHE A 29 5.09 -16.42 18.16
CA PHE A 29 5.39 -15.89 16.84
C PHE A 29 4.35 -16.46 15.89
N ASN A 30 3.44 -15.63 15.47
CA ASN A 30 2.26 -16.00 14.68
C ASN A 30 2.45 -15.38 13.29
N PRO A 31 3.18 -16.06 12.40
CA PRO A 31 3.49 -15.53 11.08
C PRO A 31 2.19 -15.32 10.29
N VAL A 32 2.04 -14.16 9.72
CA VAL A 32 0.97 -13.88 8.78
C VAL A 32 1.44 -14.32 7.40
N ASP A 33 0.75 -15.29 6.82
CA ASP A 33 1.04 -15.79 5.47
C ASP A 33 0.01 -15.23 4.48
N HIS A 34 0.50 -14.63 3.40
CA HIS A 34 -0.32 -14.11 2.31
C HIS A 34 0.39 -14.28 0.97
N ALA A 35 -0.38 -14.41 -0.08
CA ALA A 35 0.12 -14.42 -1.45
C ALA A 35 0.38 -13.00 -1.98
N VAL A 36 0.95 -12.91 -3.18
CA VAL A 36 1.11 -11.68 -3.97
C VAL A 36 1.85 -10.59 -3.19
N ILE A 37 3.08 -10.90 -2.80
CA ILE A 37 3.93 -10.01 -1.99
C ILE A 37 4.13 -8.65 -2.68
N SER A 38 4.14 -8.59 -4.01
CA SER A 38 4.30 -7.35 -4.76
C SER A 38 3.30 -6.27 -4.36
N GLN A 39 2.09 -6.63 -3.90
CA GLN A 39 1.07 -5.66 -3.49
C GLN A 39 1.44 -4.89 -2.21
N THR A 40 2.41 -5.36 -1.43
CA THR A 40 2.87 -4.70 -0.21
C THR A 40 4.02 -3.73 -0.44
N ILE A 41 4.66 -3.77 -1.62
CA ILE A 41 5.83 -2.95 -1.95
C ILE A 41 5.38 -1.56 -2.40
N ALA A 42 5.92 -0.50 -1.79
CA ALA A 42 5.67 0.88 -2.21
C ALA A 42 6.19 1.12 -3.64
N PRO A 43 5.36 1.63 -4.57
CA PRO A 43 5.76 1.71 -5.97
C PRO A 43 6.48 3.02 -6.33
N ASP A 44 6.43 4.04 -5.49
CA ASP A 44 6.92 5.38 -5.84
C ASP A 44 8.04 5.87 -4.93
N ALA A 45 8.98 6.60 -5.52
CA ALA A 45 10.17 7.11 -4.84
C ALA A 45 9.84 8.20 -3.80
N ARG A 46 8.75 8.97 -3.97
CA ARG A 46 8.36 10.01 -3.02
C ARG A 46 7.99 9.41 -1.68
N ALA A 47 7.06 8.46 -1.68
CA ALA A 47 6.62 7.80 -0.46
C ALA A 47 7.73 6.95 0.16
N ALA A 48 8.53 6.23 -0.65
CA ALA A 48 9.70 5.49 -0.19
C ALA A 48 10.72 6.40 0.52
N GLY A 49 10.96 7.60 -0.02
CA GLY A 49 11.83 8.61 0.62
C GLY A 49 11.26 9.22 1.90
N MET A 50 9.96 9.10 2.14
CA MET A 50 9.26 9.58 3.35
C MET A 50 8.97 8.45 4.36
N GLY A 51 9.53 7.24 4.16
CA GLY A 51 9.29 6.09 5.05
C GLY A 51 7.97 5.38 4.78
N ASP A 52 7.58 5.26 3.51
CA ASP A 52 6.36 4.59 3.05
C ASP A 52 5.06 5.19 3.61
N VAL A 53 5.03 6.52 3.71
CA VAL A 53 3.87 7.31 4.14
C VAL A 53 3.17 7.90 2.92
N GLY A 54 1.87 7.69 2.80
CA GLY A 54 1.15 8.14 1.61
C GLY A 54 -0.35 8.29 1.73
N VAL A 55 -0.99 7.72 2.76
CA VAL A 55 -2.46 7.64 2.84
C VAL A 55 -3.11 9.02 3.09
N ALA A 56 -2.41 9.92 3.78
CA ALA A 56 -2.91 11.26 4.14
C ALA A 56 -2.06 12.40 3.58
N THR A 57 -0.98 12.11 2.86
CA THR A 57 -0.13 13.12 2.22
C THR A 57 -0.87 13.89 1.12
N ASP A 58 -0.30 15.02 0.68
CA ASP A 58 -0.85 15.78 -0.44
C ASP A 58 -1.17 14.90 -1.65
N PRO A 59 -2.28 15.20 -2.38
CA PRO A 59 -2.64 14.51 -3.60
C PRO A 59 -1.54 14.55 -4.65
N ASP A 60 -1.22 13.40 -5.23
CA ASP A 60 -0.28 13.26 -6.33
C ASP A 60 -0.72 12.18 -7.33
N VAL A 61 0.04 11.99 -8.39
CA VAL A 61 -0.28 11.02 -9.44
C VAL A 61 -0.21 9.57 -8.93
N ASN A 62 0.62 9.29 -7.92
CA ASN A 62 0.79 7.96 -7.34
C ASN A 62 -0.22 7.64 -6.22
N SER A 63 -1.18 8.52 -6.00
CA SER A 63 -2.23 8.34 -4.98
C SER A 63 -3.07 7.07 -5.17
N GLN A 64 -3.06 6.46 -6.36
CA GLN A 64 -3.77 5.22 -6.65
C GLN A 64 -3.42 4.08 -5.69
N TYR A 65 -2.15 3.92 -5.37
CA TYR A 65 -1.69 2.88 -4.44
C TYR A 65 -1.99 3.21 -2.97
N TRP A 66 -1.89 4.49 -2.61
CA TRP A 66 -1.97 4.92 -1.23
C TRP A 66 -3.39 5.22 -0.79
N ASN A 67 -4.09 6.07 -1.56
CA ASN A 67 -5.43 6.53 -1.25
C ASN A 67 -6.03 7.22 -2.50
N PRO A 68 -6.80 6.53 -3.33
CA PRO A 68 -7.40 7.12 -4.53
C PRO A 68 -8.42 8.22 -4.24
N ALA A 69 -8.96 8.32 -3.01
CA ALA A 69 -9.87 9.41 -2.63
C ALA A 69 -9.20 10.80 -2.66
N LYS A 70 -7.89 10.89 -2.79
CA LYS A 70 -7.16 12.16 -2.92
C LYS A 70 -7.32 12.83 -4.29
N TYR A 71 -7.61 12.10 -5.35
CA TYR A 71 -7.61 12.63 -6.72
C TYR A 71 -8.56 13.80 -6.99
N PRO A 72 -9.77 13.89 -6.42
CA PRO A 72 -10.62 15.09 -6.61
C PRO A 72 -9.97 16.39 -6.12
N PHE A 73 -9.02 16.31 -5.17
CA PHE A 73 -8.26 17.46 -4.66
C PHE A 73 -6.99 17.77 -5.46
N CYS A 74 -6.64 17.01 -6.50
CA CYS A 74 -5.51 17.33 -7.35
C CYS A 74 -5.71 18.66 -8.08
N ILE A 75 -4.67 19.48 -8.19
CA ILE A 75 -4.71 20.77 -8.89
C ILE A 75 -4.86 20.54 -10.40
N CYS A 76 -4.08 19.60 -10.94
CA CYS A 76 -4.12 19.27 -12.36
C CYS A 76 -5.34 18.42 -12.70
N ARG A 77 -5.90 18.63 -13.90
CA ARG A 77 -7.06 17.88 -14.37
C ARG A 77 -6.73 16.42 -14.68
N ALA A 78 -5.52 16.15 -15.09
CA ALA A 78 -5.03 14.81 -15.40
C ALA A 78 -3.55 14.68 -15.07
N GLY A 79 -3.10 13.46 -14.82
CA GLY A 79 -1.70 13.15 -14.61
C GLY A 79 -1.42 11.69 -14.89
N VAL A 80 -0.19 11.41 -15.32
CA VAL A 80 0.34 10.05 -15.52
C VAL A 80 1.72 9.99 -14.90
N SER A 81 2.04 8.90 -14.24
CA SER A 81 3.38 8.61 -13.70
C SER A 81 3.86 7.24 -14.16
N LEU A 82 5.17 7.13 -14.31
CA LEU A 82 5.89 5.88 -14.54
C LEU A 82 6.96 5.77 -13.47
N ASN A 83 6.91 4.69 -12.71
CA ASN A 83 7.88 4.40 -11.67
C ASN A 83 8.55 3.05 -11.99
N TYR A 84 9.85 3.00 -11.81
CA TYR A 84 10.65 1.80 -11.95
C TYR A 84 11.55 1.67 -10.74
N THR A 85 11.45 0.56 -10.03
CA THR A 85 12.19 0.29 -8.81
C THR A 85 12.91 -1.05 -8.92
N PRO A 86 14.23 -1.06 -9.12
CA PRO A 86 15.02 -2.28 -9.00
C PRO A 86 14.99 -2.73 -7.54
N TRP A 87 14.38 -3.89 -7.30
CA TRP A 87 14.16 -4.41 -5.96
C TRP A 87 15.32 -5.31 -5.55
N LEU A 88 15.83 -5.12 -4.34
CA LEU A 88 16.93 -5.92 -3.76
C LEU A 88 18.19 -6.03 -4.66
N ARG A 89 18.47 -5.04 -5.48
CA ARG A 89 19.52 -5.08 -6.53
C ARG A 89 20.92 -5.44 -6.01
N GLN A 90 21.20 -5.20 -4.74
CA GLN A 90 22.48 -5.59 -4.14
C GLN A 90 22.57 -7.09 -3.84
N LEU A 91 21.45 -7.80 -3.79
CA LEU A 91 21.37 -9.24 -3.55
C LEU A 91 21.10 -10.02 -4.83
N VAL A 92 20.17 -9.51 -5.66
CA VAL A 92 19.70 -10.14 -6.90
C VAL A 92 19.51 -9.06 -7.95
N ASN A 93 20.04 -9.24 -9.17
CA ASN A 93 20.12 -8.17 -10.16
C ASN A 93 18.89 -8.05 -11.08
N ASP A 94 17.94 -8.97 -11.02
CA ASP A 94 16.85 -9.15 -11.98
C ASP A 94 15.45 -9.13 -11.36
N ILE A 95 15.33 -8.67 -10.11
CA ILE A 95 14.04 -8.41 -9.48
C ILE A 95 13.68 -6.94 -9.67
N ASP A 96 12.60 -6.70 -10.39
CA ASP A 96 12.21 -5.34 -10.80
C ASP A 96 10.70 -5.10 -10.59
N LEU A 97 10.38 -3.90 -10.12
CA LEU A 97 9.02 -3.40 -10.01
C LEU A 97 8.81 -2.25 -10.99
N ALA A 98 7.90 -2.42 -11.94
CA ALA A 98 7.39 -1.34 -12.79
C ALA A 98 5.97 -0.97 -12.37
N TYR A 99 5.68 0.31 -12.28
CA TYR A 99 4.38 0.83 -11.88
C TYR A 99 4.00 2.04 -12.71
N VAL A 100 2.83 1.98 -13.33
CA VAL A 100 2.23 3.10 -14.06
C VAL A 100 0.94 3.47 -13.36
N ALA A 101 0.72 4.74 -13.08
CA ALA A 101 -0.53 5.25 -12.54
C ALA A 101 -0.99 6.47 -13.32
N GLY A 102 -2.30 6.68 -13.37
CA GLY A 102 -2.87 7.84 -14.00
C GLY A 102 -4.26 8.16 -13.46
N TYR A 103 -4.64 9.42 -13.58
CA TYR A 103 -5.96 9.88 -13.20
C TYR A 103 -6.48 10.94 -14.16
N TYR A 104 -7.79 11.09 -14.18
CA TYR A 104 -8.49 12.15 -14.88
C TYR A 104 -9.66 12.65 -14.02
N ARG A 105 -9.69 13.97 -13.72
CA ARG A 105 -10.79 14.61 -13.00
C ARG A 105 -11.97 14.88 -13.94
N ILE A 106 -13.12 14.37 -13.57
CA ILE A 106 -14.39 14.59 -14.28
C ILE A 106 -15.12 15.74 -13.57
N GLY A 107 -14.93 16.96 -14.09
CA GLY A 107 -15.42 18.18 -13.42
C GLY A 107 -14.67 18.46 -12.12
N ASP A 108 -15.36 19.06 -11.15
CA ASP A 108 -14.74 19.55 -9.92
C ASP A 108 -14.83 18.55 -8.76
N TYR A 109 -15.77 17.58 -8.84
CA TYR A 109 -16.14 16.74 -7.71
C TYR A 109 -15.75 15.26 -7.86
N SER A 110 -15.33 14.83 -9.02
CA SER A 110 -15.04 13.42 -9.24
C SER A 110 -13.80 13.18 -10.07
N ALA A 111 -13.20 12.00 -9.90
CA ALA A 111 -12.09 11.55 -10.71
C ALA A 111 -12.19 10.05 -10.98
N VAL A 112 -11.69 9.64 -12.16
CA VAL A 112 -11.36 8.25 -12.48
C VAL A 112 -9.86 8.11 -12.46
N SER A 113 -9.39 6.97 -12.03
CA SER A 113 -7.96 6.69 -11.97
C SER A 113 -7.72 5.20 -12.17
N GLY A 114 -6.48 4.85 -12.45
CA GLY A 114 -6.10 3.45 -12.58
C GLY A 114 -4.60 3.29 -12.53
N SER A 115 -4.18 2.06 -12.31
CA SER A 115 -2.77 1.70 -12.35
C SER A 115 -2.54 0.32 -12.94
N LEU A 116 -1.31 0.13 -13.40
CA LEU A 116 -0.75 -1.15 -13.81
C LEU A 116 0.55 -1.35 -13.06
N ARG A 117 0.66 -2.51 -12.41
CA ARG A 117 1.85 -2.96 -11.70
C ARG A 117 2.36 -4.23 -12.34
N TYR A 118 3.65 -4.31 -12.55
CA TYR A 118 4.35 -5.51 -12.98
C TYR A 118 5.57 -5.72 -12.09
N PHE A 119 5.67 -6.90 -11.50
CA PHE A 119 6.76 -7.30 -10.62
C PHE A 119 7.40 -8.57 -11.13
N SER A 120 8.65 -8.47 -11.58
CA SER A 120 9.49 -9.61 -11.95
C SER A 120 10.23 -10.13 -10.73
N LEU A 121 10.16 -11.43 -10.48
CA LEU A 121 10.92 -12.09 -9.41
C LEU A 121 12.29 -12.59 -9.88
N GLY A 122 12.69 -12.23 -11.10
CA GLY A 122 13.97 -12.65 -11.66
C GLY A 122 13.94 -14.02 -12.30
N GLU A 123 15.12 -14.50 -12.67
CA GLU A 123 15.31 -15.78 -13.32
C GLU A 123 15.66 -16.85 -12.26
N VAL A 124 14.85 -17.89 -12.17
CA VAL A 124 15.05 -19.02 -11.26
C VAL A 124 15.44 -20.24 -12.08
N MET A 125 16.63 -20.79 -11.81
CA MET A 125 17.05 -22.04 -12.42
C MET A 125 16.54 -23.21 -11.58
N THR A 126 15.67 -24.01 -12.16
CA THR A 126 15.19 -25.25 -11.58
C THR A 126 16.00 -26.41 -12.18
N SER A 127 16.72 -27.13 -11.34
CA SER A 127 17.46 -28.31 -11.74
C SER A 127 16.61 -29.54 -11.43
N THR A 128 16.06 -30.16 -12.47
CA THR A 128 15.65 -31.58 -12.39
C THR A 128 16.85 -32.42 -12.83
N GLU A 129 17.00 -33.65 -12.30
CA GLU A 129 18.19 -34.49 -12.50
C GLU A 129 18.64 -34.68 -13.96
N GLU A 130 17.78 -34.38 -14.95
CA GLU A 130 18.08 -34.54 -16.37
C GLU A 130 18.10 -33.24 -17.19
N ASN A 131 17.49 -32.14 -16.71
CA ASN A 131 17.47 -30.88 -17.46
C ASN A 131 17.40 -29.66 -16.53
N ALA A 132 18.32 -28.70 -16.72
CA ALA A 132 18.21 -27.39 -16.11
C ALA A 132 17.20 -26.55 -16.92
N MET A 133 16.11 -26.11 -16.29
CA MET A 133 15.10 -25.23 -16.88
C MET A 133 15.16 -23.87 -16.21
N SER A 134 15.17 -22.81 -17.00
CA SER A 134 15.04 -21.44 -16.49
C SER A 134 13.57 -20.99 -16.56
N VAL A 135 13.04 -20.49 -15.45
CA VAL A 135 11.70 -19.91 -15.33
C VAL A 135 11.80 -18.47 -14.85
N LYS A 136 10.85 -17.61 -15.25
CA LYS A 136 10.77 -16.21 -14.86
C LYS A 136 9.42 -15.94 -14.21
N PRO A 137 9.30 -16.19 -12.90
CA PRO A 137 8.06 -15.90 -12.17
C PRO A 137 7.80 -14.39 -12.14
N TYR A 138 6.52 -14.03 -12.24
CA TYR A 138 6.11 -12.63 -12.18
C TYR A 138 4.71 -12.46 -11.60
N GLU A 139 4.45 -11.28 -11.09
CA GLU A 139 3.13 -10.85 -10.63
C GLU A 139 2.71 -9.59 -11.38
N MET A 140 1.45 -9.50 -11.71
CA MET A 140 0.87 -8.34 -12.38
C MET A 140 -0.45 -7.96 -11.74
N SER A 141 -0.75 -6.67 -11.65
CA SER A 141 -2.09 -6.22 -11.28
C SER A 141 -2.50 -4.99 -12.08
N ILE A 142 -3.80 -4.91 -12.32
CA ILE A 142 -4.46 -3.77 -12.94
C ILE A 142 -5.58 -3.35 -11.99
N ASP A 143 -5.66 -2.07 -11.68
CA ASP A 143 -6.75 -1.52 -10.90
C ASP A 143 -7.32 -0.26 -11.53
N VAL A 144 -8.62 -0.04 -11.25
CA VAL A 144 -9.36 1.14 -11.64
C VAL A 144 -10.14 1.64 -10.43
N ALA A 145 -10.12 2.95 -10.21
CA ALA A 145 -10.85 3.58 -9.12
C ALA A 145 -11.73 4.71 -9.61
N TYR A 146 -12.82 4.91 -8.88
CA TYR A 146 -13.66 6.08 -8.97
C TYR A 146 -13.68 6.80 -7.64
N SER A 147 -13.42 8.11 -7.67
CA SER A 147 -13.32 8.98 -6.50
C SER A 147 -14.37 10.08 -6.60
N LEU A 148 -15.04 10.35 -5.48
CA LEU A 148 -16.12 11.35 -5.40
C LEU A 148 -15.92 12.22 -4.16
N MET A 149 -15.93 13.54 -4.37
CA MET A 149 -15.96 14.55 -3.32
C MET A 149 -17.38 14.69 -2.79
N LEU A 150 -17.59 14.44 -1.52
CA LEU A 150 -18.88 14.56 -0.85
C LEU A 150 -19.08 15.95 -0.23
N SER A 151 -17.99 16.64 0.08
CA SER A 151 -17.96 18.04 0.51
C SER A 151 -16.62 18.66 0.10
N ASP A 152 -16.47 19.97 0.26
CA ASP A 152 -15.23 20.70 -0.04
C ASP A 152 -14.01 20.17 0.71
N TYR A 153 -14.21 19.40 1.75
CA TYR A 153 -13.15 18.88 2.62
C TYR A 153 -13.05 17.36 2.63
N PHE A 154 -14.03 16.65 2.07
CA PHE A 154 -14.12 15.20 2.25
C PHE A 154 -14.47 14.46 0.96
N SER A 155 -13.74 13.41 0.67
CA SER A 155 -13.93 12.52 -0.46
C SER A 155 -13.87 11.06 -0.09
N ILE A 156 -14.47 10.25 -0.94
CA ILE A 156 -14.44 8.79 -0.89
C ILE A 156 -13.97 8.23 -2.22
N ALA A 157 -13.45 7.03 -2.21
CA ALA A 157 -13.16 6.29 -3.44
C ALA A 157 -13.39 4.79 -3.26
N ALA A 158 -13.75 4.15 -4.37
CA ALA A 158 -13.78 2.71 -4.48
C ALA A 158 -12.91 2.27 -5.67
N ALA A 159 -12.16 1.21 -5.52
CA ALA A 159 -11.36 0.62 -6.58
C ALA A 159 -11.66 -0.87 -6.73
N ILE A 160 -11.49 -1.36 -7.94
CA ILE A 160 -11.51 -2.78 -8.29
C ILE A 160 -10.14 -3.12 -8.85
N ARG A 161 -9.58 -4.25 -8.40
CA ARG A 161 -8.27 -4.74 -8.79
C ARG A 161 -8.36 -6.15 -9.29
N TRP A 162 -7.76 -6.42 -10.43
CA TRP A 162 -7.46 -7.75 -10.91
C TRP A 162 -5.97 -8.04 -10.71
N ILE A 163 -5.67 -9.22 -10.16
CA ILE A 163 -4.32 -9.68 -9.84
C ILE A 163 -4.07 -10.97 -10.60
N TYR A 164 -2.93 -11.08 -11.22
CA TYR A 164 -2.43 -12.27 -11.88
C TYR A 164 -1.03 -12.58 -11.35
N SER A 165 -0.81 -13.82 -10.94
CA SER A 165 0.45 -14.26 -10.38
C SER A 165 0.87 -15.58 -11.02
N ASP A 166 2.03 -15.59 -11.65
CA ASP A 166 2.66 -16.77 -12.23
C ASP A 166 3.94 -17.07 -11.47
N LEU A 167 3.83 -17.89 -10.45
CA LEU A 167 4.95 -18.31 -9.59
C LEU A 167 5.37 -19.75 -9.88
N ARG A 168 5.13 -20.25 -11.09
CA ARG A 168 5.53 -21.61 -11.45
C ARG A 168 7.06 -21.76 -11.43
N TYR A 169 7.54 -22.76 -10.75
CA TYR A 169 8.94 -23.17 -10.73
C TYR A 169 9.22 -24.29 -11.72
N ASP A 170 8.18 -24.97 -12.19
CA ASP A 170 8.22 -25.98 -13.23
C ASP A 170 6.96 -25.87 -14.11
N TYR A 171 6.98 -26.49 -15.27
CA TYR A 171 5.84 -26.53 -16.17
C TYR A 171 5.15 -27.92 -16.12
N THR A 172 5.06 -28.49 -14.91
CA THR A 172 4.29 -29.73 -14.70
C THR A 172 2.78 -29.45 -14.81
N GLU A 173 2.00 -30.47 -15.11
CA GLU A 173 0.53 -30.33 -15.28
C GLU A 173 -0.18 -29.83 -14.00
N ASP A 174 0.44 -30.01 -12.83
CA ASP A 174 -0.11 -29.58 -11.54
C ASP A 174 0.19 -28.11 -11.20
N SER A 175 1.04 -27.43 -11.96
CA SER A 175 1.43 -26.05 -11.70
C SER A 175 0.71 -25.11 -12.67
N SER A 176 -0.15 -24.24 -12.14
CA SER A 176 -0.90 -23.25 -12.92
C SER A 176 -0.75 -21.84 -12.37
N PRO A 177 -0.72 -20.82 -13.26
CA PRO A 177 -0.81 -19.43 -12.79
C PRO A 177 -2.14 -19.19 -12.10
N ALA A 178 -2.16 -18.23 -11.19
CA ALA A 178 -3.33 -17.93 -10.40
C ALA A 178 -3.81 -16.50 -10.63
N SER A 179 -5.11 -16.27 -10.47
CA SER A 179 -5.70 -14.95 -10.55
C SER A 179 -6.69 -14.71 -9.42
N ALA A 180 -6.84 -13.46 -9.02
CA ALA A 180 -7.76 -13.04 -7.98
C ALA A 180 -8.33 -11.66 -8.26
N PHE A 181 -9.50 -11.37 -7.69
CA PHE A 181 -10.09 -10.04 -7.67
C PHE A 181 -10.09 -9.49 -6.26
N ALA A 182 -9.83 -8.19 -6.16
CA ALA A 182 -9.88 -7.45 -4.91
C ALA A 182 -10.58 -6.11 -5.10
N ALA A 183 -11.06 -5.55 -4.00
CA ALA A 183 -11.64 -4.21 -3.95
C ALA A 183 -10.95 -3.40 -2.85
N ASP A 184 -10.87 -2.08 -3.09
CA ASP A 184 -10.35 -1.12 -2.13
C ASP A 184 -11.44 -0.08 -1.81
N LEU A 185 -11.44 0.40 -0.57
CA LEU A 185 -12.26 1.54 -0.12
C LEU A 185 -11.37 2.57 0.54
N ALA A 186 -11.51 3.81 0.13
CA ALA A 186 -10.67 4.89 0.60
C ALA A 186 -11.47 6.13 1.01
N LEU A 187 -10.98 6.82 2.02
CA LEU A 187 -11.53 8.06 2.54
C LEU A 187 -10.40 9.08 2.65
N TYR A 188 -10.69 10.32 2.33
CA TYR A 188 -9.73 11.42 2.48
C TYR A 188 -10.42 12.68 2.96
N TYR A 189 -9.85 13.29 3.98
CA TYR A 189 -10.24 14.60 4.50
C TYR A 189 -9.08 15.56 4.32
N ASN A 190 -9.34 16.74 3.75
CA ASN A 190 -8.37 17.78 3.50
C ASN A 190 -8.96 19.14 3.87
N ASN A 191 -8.35 19.84 4.79
CA ASN A 191 -8.83 21.14 5.22
C ASN A 191 -7.66 22.12 5.46
N TYR A 192 -7.93 23.37 5.19
CA TYR A 192 -7.02 24.48 5.44
C TYR A 192 -7.51 25.27 6.64
N PHE A 193 -6.58 25.65 7.51
CA PHE A 193 -6.87 26.47 8.68
C PHE A 193 -5.76 27.47 8.92
N THR A 194 -6.12 28.62 9.51
CA THR A 194 -5.15 29.67 9.77
C THR A 194 -4.55 29.55 11.15
N MET A 195 -3.22 29.47 11.23
CA MET A 195 -2.45 29.49 12.49
C MET A 195 -1.57 30.75 12.52
N GLY A 196 -2.03 31.78 13.21
CA GLY A 196 -1.41 33.10 13.19
C GLY A 196 -1.68 33.80 11.84
N SER A 197 -0.62 34.08 11.08
CA SER A 197 -0.70 34.66 9.73
C SER A 197 -0.47 33.64 8.61
N ARG A 198 -0.43 32.34 8.93
CA ARG A 198 -0.08 31.27 8.00
C ARG A 198 -1.28 30.34 7.77
N GLU A 199 -1.50 29.98 6.53
CA GLU A 199 -2.50 29.00 6.16
C GLU A 199 -1.88 27.58 6.20
N CYS A 200 -2.24 26.82 7.20
CA CYS A 200 -1.80 25.45 7.40
C CYS A 200 -2.81 24.49 6.77
N GLN A 201 -2.35 23.28 6.40
CA GLN A 201 -3.18 22.24 5.85
C GLN A 201 -3.12 21.01 6.74
N ILE A 202 -4.28 20.39 6.99
CA ILE A 202 -4.40 19.10 7.64
C ILE A 202 -5.02 18.11 6.67
N GLY A 203 -4.35 16.97 6.51
CA GLY A 203 -4.84 15.81 5.77
C GLY A 203 -5.10 14.65 6.72
N LEU A 204 -6.23 13.97 6.56
CA LEU A 204 -6.50 12.68 7.20
C LEU A 204 -6.89 11.69 6.12
N GLY A 205 -6.39 10.47 6.21
CA GLY A 205 -6.65 9.45 5.22
C GLY A 205 -6.90 8.09 5.84
N MET A 206 -7.75 7.31 5.18
CA MET A 206 -7.97 5.91 5.46
C MET A 206 -8.08 5.15 4.15
N ASN A 207 -7.45 3.98 4.09
CA ASN A 207 -7.58 3.08 2.95
C ASN A 207 -7.62 1.64 3.44
N ILE A 208 -8.66 0.91 3.04
CA ILE A 208 -8.73 -0.55 3.17
C ILE A 208 -8.51 -1.11 1.79
N SER A 209 -7.41 -1.79 1.58
CA SER A 209 -6.99 -2.30 0.27
C SER A 209 -6.89 -3.82 0.21
N ASN A 210 -6.99 -4.36 -1.01
CA ASN A 210 -6.84 -5.79 -1.32
C ASN A 210 -7.86 -6.69 -0.60
N VAL A 211 -9.06 -6.22 -0.31
CA VAL A 211 -10.14 -7.04 0.21
C VAL A 211 -10.73 -7.85 -0.95
N GLY A 212 -10.52 -9.15 -0.97
CA GLY A 212 -10.91 -9.94 -2.14
C GLY A 212 -10.91 -11.44 -1.92
N SER A 213 -10.98 -12.16 -3.04
CA SER A 213 -10.95 -13.61 -3.07
C SER A 213 -9.58 -14.15 -2.64
N LYS A 214 -9.54 -15.38 -2.16
CA LYS A 214 -8.28 -16.10 -2.03
C LYS A 214 -7.72 -16.41 -3.42
N ILE A 215 -6.41 -16.51 -3.51
CA ILE A 215 -5.70 -16.96 -4.70
C ILE A 215 -5.24 -18.40 -4.51
N THR A 216 -5.36 -19.24 -5.55
CA THR A 216 -5.04 -20.65 -5.49
C THR A 216 -4.04 -21.01 -6.58
N TYR A 217 -2.88 -21.52 -6.21
CA TYR A 217 -1.77 -21.82 -7.13
C TYR A 217 -1.71 -23.30 -7.56
N TYR A 218 -2.11 -24.23 -6.70
CA TYR A 218 -1.93 -25.67 -6.92
C TYR A 218 -3.21 -26.43 -6.59
N GLY A 219 -4.25 -26.30 -7.42
CA GLY A 219 -5.54 -26.92 -7.13
C GLY A 219 -6.20 -26.37 -5.86
N ASP A 220 -7.34 -26.95 -5.46
CA ASP A 220 -8.20 -26.39 -4.39
C ASP A 220 -7.59 -26.45 -2.97
N ASN A 221 -6.47 -27.13 -2.78
CA ASN A 221 -5.92 -27.39 -1.44
C ASN A 221 -4.92 -26.36 -0.92
N ARG A 222 -4.49 -25.36 -1.72
CA ARG A 222 -3.49 -24.35 -1.33
C ARG A 222 -3.94 -22.93 -1.66
N SER A 223 -5.08 -22.55 -1.16
CA SER A 223 -5.58 -21.20 -1.31
C SER A 223 -5.00 -20.26 -0.23
N GLN A 224 -4.40 -19.16 -0.64
CA GLN A 224 -3.83 -18.14 0.24
C GLN A 224 -4.63 -16.85 0.19
N PHE A 225 -4.61 -16.09 1.28
CA PHE A 225 -5.24 -14.78 1.34
C PHE A 225 -4.44 -13.76 0.55
N LEU A 226 -5.13 -12.78 -0.04
CA LEU A 226 -4.50 -11.56 -0.51
C LEU A 226 -4.05 -10.71 0.69
N PRO A 227 -3.05 -9.81 0.53
CA PRO A 227 -2.57 -8.94 1.59
C PRO A 227 -3.57 -7.80 1.85
N ALA A 228 -4.75 -8.14 2.36
CA ALA A 228 -5.72 -7.13 2.80
C ALA A 228 -5.11 -6.26 3.89
N ASN A 229 -5.14 -4.94 3.70
CA ASN A 229 -4.45 -4.00 4.57
C ASN A 229 -5.33 -2.80 4.90
N LEU A 230 -5.36 -2.43 6.17
CA LEU A 230 -5.92 -1.18 6.66
C LEU A 230 -4.77 -0.19 6.89
N ARG A 231 -4.87 0.97 6.24
CA ARG A 231 -3.98 2.12 6.44
C ARG A 231 -4.78 3.30 6.98
N ILE A 232 -4.29 3.94 8.00
CA ILE A 232 -4.85 5.17 8.57
C ILE A 232 -3.69 6.14 8.77
N GLY A 233 -3.84 7.38 8.34
CA GLY A 233 -2.77 8.35 8.45
C GLY A 233 -3.26 9.78 8.64
N ALA A 234 -2.33 10.61 9.06
CA ALA A 234 -2.49 12.03 9.22
C ALA A 234 -1.29 12.78 8.67
N SER A 235 -1.53 13.94 8.11
CA SER A 235 -0.52 14.85 7.58
C SER A 235 -0.82 16.27 8.02
N LEU A 236 0.21 17.00 8.43
CA LEU A 236 0.15 18.42 8.75
C LEU A 236 1.21 19.15 7.93
N MET A 237 0.79 20.14 7.16
CA MET A 237 1.68 21.02 6.43
C MET A 237 1.59 22.46 6.99
N VAL A 238 2.75 23.04 7.25
CA VAL A 238 2.91 24.41 7.76
C VAL A 238 3.84 25.16 6.82
N PRO A 239 3.39 26.24 6.15
CA PRO A 239 4.27 27.07 5.36
C PRO A 239 5.19 27.88 6.28
N ILE A 240 6.50 27.87 6.00
CA ILE A 240 7.50 28.67 6.73
C ILE A 240 7.57 30.06 6.13
N ASP A 241 7.63 30.14 4.80
CA ASP A 241 7.61 31.35 4.00
C ASP A 241 6.92 31.09 2.64
N GLU A 242 7.02 32.03 1.69
CA GLU A 242 6.41 31.92 0.36
C GLU A 242 6.96 30.74 -0.47
N TYR A 243 8.18 30.26 -0.17
CA TYR A 243 8.89 29.24 -0.94
C TYR A 243 9.07 27.92 -0.18
N ASN A 244 9.03 27.98 1.15
CA ASN A 244 9.36 26.84 2.01
C ASN A 244 8.14 26.37 2.80
N ARG A 245 7.91 25.05 2.76
CA ARG A 245 6.87 24.38 3.53
C ARG A 245 7.49 23.25 4.34
N PHE A 246 7.05 23.09 5.55
CA PHE A 246 7.36 21.94 6.41
C PHE A 246 6.14 21.05 6.51
N SER A 247 6.32 19.76 6.27
CA SER A 247 5.25 18.79 6.45
C SER A 247 5.71 17.64 7.33
N ILE A 248 4.81 17.17 8.18
CA ILE A 248 4.97 15.96 8.97
C ILE A 248 3.78 15.06 8.69
N SER A 249 4.06 13.79 8.42
CA SER A 249 3.03 12.80 8.13
C SER A 249 3.33 11.50 8.86
N ALA A 250 2.28 10.79 9.26
CA ALA A 250 2.38 9.50 9.92
C ALA A 250 1.25 8.60 9.46
N ASP A 251 1.59 7.37 9.09
CA ASP A 251 0.64 6.33 8.72
C ASP A 251 0.77 5.12 9.64
N ALA A 252 -0.36 4.55 10.03
CA ALA A 252 -0.45 3.27 10.73
C ALA A 252 -1.02 2.22 9.78
N ASN A 253 -0.32 1.10 9.66
CA ASN A 253 -0.69 0.00 8.78
C ASN A 253 -0.98 -1.26 9.57
N LYS A 254 -2.06 -1.97 9.22
CA LYS A 254 -2.39 -3.25 9.80
C LYS A 254 -2.87 -4.22 8.73
N LEU A 255 -2.15 -5.32 8.56
CA LEU A 255 -2.60 -6.46 7.76
C LEU A 255 -3.84 -7.08 8.42
N LEU A 256 -4.89 -7.28 7.63
CA LEU A 256 -6.17 -7.87 8.04
C LEU A 256 -6.27 -9.36 7.73
N VAL A 257 -5.13 -9.99 7.40
CA VAL A 257 -5.05 -11.42 7.11
C VAL A 257 -5.06 -12.21 8.42
N PRO A 258 -5.86 -13.30 8.52
CA PRO A 258 -5.84 -14.14 9.71
C PRO A 258 -4.45 -14.75 9.93
N PRO A 259 -3.98 -14.85 11.20
CA PRO A 259 -2.73 -15.53 11.49
C PRO A 259 -2.83 -17.01 11.15
N THR A 260 -1.76 -17.59 10.60
CA THR A 260 -1.66 -19.03 10.41
C THR A 260 -1.49 -19.70 11.77
N THR A 261 -2.50 -20.39 12.23
CA THR A 261 -2.40 -21.18 13.47
C THR A 261 -1.39 -22.30 13.24
N GLY A 262 -0.18 -22.12 13.76
CA GLY A 262 0.96 -23.03 13.62
C GLY A 262 0.81 -24.43 14.30
N THR A 263 -0.40 -24.84 14.65
CA THR A 263 -0.67 -26.12 15.31
C THR A 263 -0.97 -27.29 14.35
N ALA A 264 -1.17 -27.01 13.06
CA ALA A 264 -1.51 -28.07 12.11
C ALA A 264 -0.30 -28.71 11.39
N SER A 265 0.86 -28.05 11.38
CA SER A 265 2.02 -28.49 10.58
C SER A 265 2.99 -29.42 11.32
N LEU A 266 2.95 -29.50 12.65
CA LEU A 266 3.88 -30.32 13.42
C LEU A 266 3.34 -31.70 13.86
N ARG A 267 2.07 -32.00 13.58
CA ARG A 267 1.45 -33.30 13.94
C ARG A 267 1.54 -34.39 12.90
N ASN A 268 1.96 -34.10 11.67
CA ASN A 268 2.02 -35.08 10.59
C ASN A 268 3.44 -35.53 10.21
N THR A 269 4.47 -35.22 11.03
CA THR A 269 5.85 -35.63 10.73
C THR A 269 6.40 -36.64 11.77
N THR A 270 5.49 -37.30 12.49
CA THR A 270 5.88 -38.44 13.34
C THR A 270 4.93 -39.60 13.08
N MET A 271 5.19 -40.35 11.97
CA MET A 271 5.06 -41.77 11.85
C MET A 271 5.87 -42.27 10.65
#